data_8b072c2f4f0c5bc725f7e97b1ab25dbe
#
_entry.id   8b072c2f4f0c5bc725f7e97b1ab25dbe
#
_cell.length_a   1.000
_cell.length_b   1.000
_cell.length_c   1.000
_cell.angle_alpha   90.00
_cell.angle_beta   90.00
_cell.angle_gamma   90.00
#
_symmetry.space_group_name_H-M   'P 1'
#
loop_
_entity.id
_entity.type
_entity.pdbx_description
1 polymer ?
#
loop_
_entity_poly.entity_id
_entity_poly.type
_entity_poly.pdbx_seq_one_letter_code
_entity_poly.pdbx_strand_id
1 'polypeptide(L)'
;MDPNKTLNMTMLCDFYELTMGNGYLEHGMQDRITYFDVFFRSVPDDGGYAIAAGLEQIIDYIENLHFTDEDIAYLRSRKLFSEAFLDYLKNFRFTGDIWAVPEGTPVFPREPLITVRAPAIQAQLVETYLLLQINHQSLIATKASRICRAANGRTVLEFGSRRAQGADGAILGARAAYIGGCAGTACTISDEVYGVYAGGTMAHSWVQMFDSELDAFRAYCETYPDNATLLVDTYNSLQSGVPNAIRAFNEVLRPKGITHCGIRFDSGDIAYLTKKARKMLDDAGWPDCKITVSNALDERLIAGLLRQGAQIDSFGVGERLITARSEPVFGGVYKLAAIEDEDGNIIPKIKISENVGKITNPHFKKVYRFYSKDSGMAEADYICLHDEVVDDTQPLEICDPDATWKKKVLTDFTARELQVPIFRGGRLVYQKPALDDIRAYCADQLTTLWPEVLRFDYPHNYYVDLSEKLLKIKLDLLNAGGKSQG
;
A
#
# COMPACT_ATOMS: atom_id res chain seq x y z
N MET A 1 13.95 -24.66 12.48
CA MET A 1 12.49 -24.46 12.56
C MET A 1 11.83 -25.61 11.81
N ASP A 2 10.80 -26.18 12.39
CA ASP A 2 9.95 -27.11 11.66
C ASP A 2 9.25 -26.31 10.53
N PRO A 3 9.48 -26.64 9.26
CA PRO A 3 8.88 -25.91 8.15
C PRO A 3 7.34 -26.04 8.06
N ASN A 4 6.77 -26.96 8.84
CA ASN A 4 5.33 -27.18 8.92
C ASN A 4 4.68 -26.52 10.16
N LYS A 5 5.44 -25.84 11.00
CA LYS A 5 4.89 -25.14 12.17
C LYS A 5 4.27 -23.83 11.71
N THR A 6 2.95 -23.71 11.79
CA THR A 6 2.24 -22.43 11.62
C THR A 6 2.69 -21.49 12.75
N LEU A 7 3.26 -20.34 12.41
CA LEU A 7 3.68 -19.33 13.38
C LEU A 7 2.45 -18.61 13.94
N ASN A 8 2.39 -18.47 15.26
CA ASN A 8 1.40 -17.59 15.88
C ASN A 8 1.85 -16.11 15.71
N MET A 9 1.13 -15.36 14.87
CA MET A 9 1.45 -13.96 14.59
C MET A 9 1.26 -13.04 15.80
N THR A 10 0.59 -13.48 16.86
CA THR A 10 0.52 -12.76 18.14
C THR A 10 1.91 -12.50 18.73
N MET A 11 2.87 -13.42 18.49
CA MET A 11 4.25 -13.28 18.93
C MET A 11 5.11 -12.38 18.01
N LEU A 12 4.56 -11.90 16.92
CA LEU A 12 5.22 -10.91 16.03
C LEU A 12 5.02 -9.49 16.59
N CYS A 13 5.66 -9.25 17.72
CA CYS A 13 5.67 -7.97 18.42
C CYS A 13 7.10 -7.59 18.80
N ASP A 14 7.38 -6.30 18.87
CA ASP A 14 8.65 -5.83 19.42
C ASP A 14 8.72 -6.16 20.93
N PHE A 15 9.88 -6.60 21.37
CA PHE A 15 10.03 -7.11 22.76
C PHE A 15 9.70 -6.06 23.83
N TYR A 16 9.87 -4.77 23.52
CA TYR A 16 9.51 -3.69 24.43
C TYR A 16 7.99 -3.61 24.69
N GLU A 17 7.16 -4.06 23.77
CA GLU A 17 5.69 -4.10 23.95
C GLU A 17 5.32 -5.03 25.12
N LEU A 18 6.00 -6.18 25.21
CA LEU A 18 5.83 -7.12 26.31
C LEU A 18 6.40 -6.58 27.63
N THR A 19 7.61 -5.97 27.60
CA THR A 19 8.22 -5.42 28.83
C THR A 19 7.43 -4.23 29.37
N MET A 20 6.93 -3.35 28.50
CA MET A 20 6.03 -2.26 28.89
C MET A 20 4.71 -2.82 29.41
N GLY A 21 4.12 -3.83 28.74
CA GLY A 21 2.89 -4.48 29.17
C GLY A 21 3.01 -5.07 30.59
N ASN A 22 4.11 -5.78 30.90
CA ASN A 22 4.39 -6.24 32.24
C ASN A 22 4.48 -5.07 33.23
N GLY A 23 5.20 -4.00 32.87
CA GLY A 23 5.31 -2.80 33.69
C GLY A 23 3.96 -2.12 33.96
N TYR A 24 3.10 -2.03 32.95
CA TYR A 24 1.75 -1.48 33.12
C TYR A 24 0.92 -2.30 34.10
N LEU A 25 1.00 -3.64 34.04
CA LEU A 25 0.30 -4.50 35.00
C LEU A 25 0.80 -4.32 36.42
N GLU A 26 2.13 -4.34 36.62
CA GLU A 26 2.75 -4.18 37.95
C GLU A 26 2.40 -2.84 38.63
N HIS A 27 2.08 -1.80 37.81
CA HIS A 27 1.71 -0.48 38.32
C HIS A 27 0.20 -0.17 38.22
N GLY A 28 -0.64 -1.20 37.99
CA GLY A 28 -2.11 -1.04 37.93
C GLY A 28 -2.63 -0.17 36.80
N MET A 29 -1.87 -0.09 35.68
CA MET A 29 -2.22 0.75 34.51
C MET A 29 -2.79 -0.07 33.35
N GLN A 30 -2.93 -1.38 33.48
CA GLN A 30 -3.35 -2.29 32.42
C GLN A 30 -4.70 -1.95 31.80
N ASP A 31 -5.65 -1.43 32.58
CA ASP A 31 -7.02 -1.10 32.16
C ASP A 31 -7.18 0.35 31.73
N ARG A 32 -6.12 1.16 31.83
CA ARG A 32 -6.16 2.56 31.44
C ARG A 32 -6.42 2.68 29.95
N ILE A 33 -7.49 3.35 29.56
CA ILE A 33 -7.82 3.54 28.16
C ILE A 33 -6.84 4.52 27.52
N THR A 34 -6.32 4.14 26.37
CA THR A 34 -5.35 4.89 25.58
C THR A 34 -5.82 5.04 24.14
N TYR A 35 -5.37 6.10 23.49
CA TYR A 35 -5.62 6.39 22.09
C TYR A 35 -4.31 6.47 21.34
N PHE A 36 -4.12 5.62 20.35
CA PHE A 36 -2.95 5.61 19.48
C PHE A 36 -3.35 5.81 18.04
N ASP A 37 -2.53 6.55 17.30
CA ASP A 37 -2.71 6.74 15.87
C ASP A 37 -1.57 6.12 15.08
N VAL A 38 -1.93 5.41 14.00
CA VAL A 38 -1.02 5.09 12.88
C VAL A 38 -1.08 6.24 11.89
N PHE A 39 0.06 6.80 11.54
CA PHE A 39 0.19 7.83 10.49
C PHE A 39 1.60 7.79 9.87
N PHE A 40 1.81 8.46 8.74
CA PHE A 40 3.12 8.60 8.11
C PHE A 40 3.51 10.08 7.97
N ARG A 41 4.80 10.37 7.68
CA ARG A 41 5.33 11.74 7.74
C ARG A 41 5.60 12.36 6.38
N SER A 42 5.94 11.56 5.39
CA SER A 42 6.25 11.98 4.03
C SER A 42 5.77 10.93 3.03
N VAL A 43 5.39 11.37 1.85
CA VAL A 43 5.03 10.47 0.76
C VAL A 43 6.32 9.94 0.13
N PRO A 44 6.44 8.62 -0.10
CA PRO A 44 7.61 8.06 -0.79
C PRO A 44 7.83 8.67 -2.18
N ASP A 45 9.09 8.74 -2.60
CA ASP A 45 9.52 9.30 -3.89
C ASP A 45 9.11 10.78 -4.09
N ASP A 46 9.04 11.55 -3.00
CA ASP A 46 8.54 12.93 -3.01
C ASP A 46 7.20 13.07 -3.74
N GLY A 47 6.36 12.04 -3.64
CA GLY A 47 5.05 11.99 -4.28
C GLY A 47 4.04 12.92 -3.62
N GLY A 48 2.93 13.20 -4.32
CA GLY A 48 1.87 14.06 -3.80
C GLY A 48 0.82 13.32 -2.95
N TYR A 49 0.78 11.98 -2.97
CA TYR A 49 -0.17 11.15 -2.23
C TYR A 49 0.40 9.75 -1.98
N ALA A 50 -0.17 9.04 -1.02
CA ALA A 50 0.02 7.61 -0.83
C ALA A 50 -1.33 6.88 -0.90
N ILE A 51 -1.31 5.55 -1.06
CA ILE A 51 -2.50 4.70 -1.04
C ILE A 51 -2.53 3.89 0.26
N ALA A 52 -3.61 3.98 1.02
CA ALA A 52 -3.82 3.16 2.20
C ALA A 52 -4.08 1.70 1.79
N ALA A 53 -3.30 0.75 2.35
CA ALA A 53 -3.48 -0.68 2.13
C ALA A 53 -2.96 -1.49 3.34
N GLY A 54 -3.48 -2.72 3.53
CA GLY A 54 -3.08 -3.63 4.60
C GLY A 54 -4.12 -3.79 5.71
N LEU A 55 -5.30 -3.18 5.60
CA LEU A 55 -6.34 -3.23 6.63
C LEU A 55 -6.94 -4.65 6.77
N GLU A 56 -7.12 -5.39 5.67
CA GLU A 56 -7.66 -6.75 5.72
C GLU A 56 -6.82 -7.66 6.62
N GLN A 57 -5.49 -7.64 6.46
CA GLN A 57 -4.58 -8.45 7.28
C GLN A 57 -4.57 -8.01 8.74
N ILE A 58 -4.76 -6.73 9.01
CA ILE A 58 -4.90 -6.20 10.37
C ILE A 58 -6.20 -6.73 11.01
N ILE A 59 -7.30 -6.74 10.28
CA ILE A 59 -8.58 -7.30 10.76
C ILE A 59 -8.40 -8.77 11.12
N ASP A 60 -7.83 -9.57 10.21
CA ASP A 60 -7.59 -10.99 10.43
C ASP A 60 -6.67 -11.25 11.64
N TYR A 61 -5.65 -10.42 11.83
CA TYR A 61 -4.76 -10.49 12.98
C TYR A 61 -5.49 -10.22 14.29
N ILE A 62 -6.28 -9.15 14.37
CA ILE A 62 -7.00 -8.76 15.60
C ILE A 62 -8.05 -9.83 15.97
N GLU A 63 -8.77 -10.41 14.99
CA GLU A 63 -9.75 -11.47 15.24
C GLU A 63 -9.09 -12.76 15.78
N ASN A 64 -7.85 -13.02 15.39
CA ASN A 64 -7.11 -14.23 15.77
C ASN A 64 -6.07 -14.01 16.88
N LEU A 65 -6.03 -12.83 17.47
CA LEU A 65 -5.02 -12.45 18.47
C LEU A 65 -5.19 -13.26 19.77
N HIS A 66 -4.26 -14.16 20.05
CA HIS A 66 -4.25 -14.99 21.26
C HIS A 66 -2.85 -15.55 21.54
N PHE A 67 -2.51 -15.74 22.81
CA PHE A 67 -1.28 -16.40 23.22
C PHE A 67 -1.55 -17.89 23.50
N THR A 68 -0.75 -18.77 22.93
CA THR A 68 -0.82 -20.21 23.16
C THR A 68 -0.09 -20.61 24.46
N ASP A 69 -0.34 -21.81 24.99
CA ASP A 69 0.40 -22.32 26.13
C ASP A 69 1.91 -22.45 25.84
N GLU A 70 2.30 -22.70 24.56
CA GLU A 70 3.70 -22.73 24.14
C GLU A 70 4.33 -21.33 24.21
N ASP A 71 3.60 -20.29 23.76
CA ASP A 71 4.06 -18.90 23.83
C ASP A 71 4.28 -18.48 25.30
N ILE A 72 3.33 -18.81 26.17
CA ILE A 72 3.45 -18.52 27.61
C ILE A 72 4.62 -19.28 28.24
N ALA A 73 4.83 -20.55 27.89
CA ALA A 73 5.97 -21.32 28.35
C ALA A 73 7.30 -20.71 27.89
N TYR A 74 7.37 -20.26 26.65
CA TYR A 74 8.54 -19.55 26.11
C TYR A 74 8.80 -18.25 26.90
N LEU A 75 7.78 -17.40 27.06
CA LEU A 75 7.91 -16.12 27.77
C LEU A 75 8.34 -16.35 29.25
N ARG A 76 7.77 -17.37 29.92
CA ARG A 76 8.17 -17.77 31.27
C ARG A 76 9.66 -18.17 31.35
N SER A 77 10.16 -18.86 30.33
CA SER A 77 11.58 -19.27 30.28
C SER A 77 12.54 -18.07 30.20
N ARG A 78 12.07 -16.91 29.77
CA ARG A 78 12.85 -15.67 29.70
C ARG A 78 13.15 -15.08 31.10
N LYS A 79 12.37 -15.46 32.14
CA LYS A 79 12.51 -15.00 33.54
C LYS A 79 12.49 -13.47 33.70
N LEU A 80 11.75 -12.77 32.86
CA LEU A 80 11.62 -11.31 32.82
C LEU A 80 10.22 -10.84 33.17
N PHE A 81 9.24 -11.72 33.11
CA PHE A 81 7.83 -11.41 33.26
C PHE A 81 7.27 -12.02 34.55
N SER A 82 6.36 -11.30 35.21
CA SER A 82 5.65 -11.82 36.39
C SER A 82 4.65 -12.90 35.97
N GLU A 83 4.35 -13.83 36.91
CA GLU A 83 3.30 -14.84 36.66
C GLU A 83 1.93 -14.17 36.39
N ALA A 84 1.64 -13.05 37.07
CA ALA A 84 0.41 -12.28 36.86
C ALA A 84 0.30 -11.77 35.39
N PHE A 85 1.41 -11.30 34.82
CA PHE A 85 1.42 -10.87 33.42
C PHE A 85 1.29 -12.05 32.46
N LEU A 86 1.93 -13.18 32.73
CA LEU A 86 1.79 -14.39 31.93
C LEU A 86 0.36 -14.93 31.96
N ASP A 87 -0.31 -14.88 33.11
CA ASP A 87 -1.72 -15.23 33.25
C ASP A 87 -2.65 -14.24 32.49
N TYR A 88 -2.32 -12.93 32.51
CA TYR A 88 -3.01 -11.92 31.71
C TYR A 88 -2.90 -12.26 30.21
N LEU A 89 -1.69 -12.54 29.72
CA LEU A 89 -1.47 -12.88 28.31
C LEU A 89 -2.19 -14.19 27.92
N LYS A 90 -2.19 -15.20 28.76
CA LYS A 90 -2.90 -16.46 28.52
C LYS A 90 -4.41 -16.24 28.28
N ASN A 91 -5.00 -15.27 28.95
CA ASN A 91 -6.41 -14.91 28.85
C ASN A 91 -6.65 -13.71 27.92
N PHE A 92 -5.63 -13.28 27.18
CA PHE A 92 -5.68 -12.09 26.35
C PHE A 92 -6.79 -12.16 25.30
N ARG A 93 -7.57 -11.09 25.20
CA ARG A 93 -8.51 -10.81 24.12
C ARG A 93 -8.48 -9.33 23.84
N PHE A 94 -8.50 -8.96 22.60
CA PHE A 94 -8.63 -7.55 22.23
C PHE A 94 -10.10 -7.12 22.45
N THR A 95 -10.27 -6.07 23.25
CA THR A 95 -11.61 -5.53 23.60
C THR A 95 -11.76 -4.04 23.25
N GLY A 96 -10.78 -3.49 22.53
CA GLY A 96 -10.76 -2.09 22.14
C GLY A 96 -11.66 -1.76 20.94
N ASP A 97 -11.63 -0.49 20.58
CA ASP A 97 -12.24 0.05 19.38
C ASP A 97 -11.13 0.41 18.37
N ILE A 98 -11.41 0.21 17.09
CA ILE A 98 -10.51 0.60 15.99
C ILE A 98 -11.32 1.32 14.92
N TRP A 99 -10.81 2.46 14.48
CA TRP A 99 -11.24 3.16 13.28
C TRP A 99 -10.10 3.15 12.28
N ALA A 100 -10.40 3.02 11.00
CA ALA A 100 -9.40 3.06 9.95
C ALA A 100 -9.93 3.71 8.68
N VAL A 101 -9.01 4.25 7.89
CA VAL A 101 -9.28 4.65 6.52
C VAL A 101 -9.42 3.38 5.66
N PRO A 102 -10.47 3.25 4.84
CA PRO A 102 -10.64 2.10 3.93
C PRO A 102 -9.46 1.94 2.96
N GLU A 103 -9.12 0.69 2.64
CA GLU A 103 -8.08 0.41 1.65
C GLU A 103 -8.42 1.02 0.28
N GLY A 104 -7.39 1.42 -0.45
CA GLY A 104 -7.54 2.10 -1.74
C GLY A 104 -7.74 3.62 -1.63
N THR A 105 -7.92 4.17 -0.43
CA THR A 105 -8.04 5.62 -0.24
C THR A 105 -6.68 6.30 -0.44
N PRO A 106 -6.59 7.33 -1.29
CA PRO A 106 -5.44 8.22 -1.30
C PRO A 106 -5.36 8.97 0.04
N VAL A 107 -4.18 8.99 0.65
CA VAL A 107 -3.94 9.57 1.98
C VAL A 107 -2.70 10.46 1.96
N PHE A 108 -2.62 11.35 2.96
CA PHE A 108 -1.59 12.36 3.03
C PHE A 108 -0.85 12.33 4.38
N PRO A 109 0.35 12.92 4.47
CA PRO A 109 1.14 12.93 5.70
C PRO A 109 0.39 13.50 6.90
N ARG A 110 0.63 12.89 8.08
CA ARG A 110 0.08 13.29 9.40
C ARG A 110 -1.41 13.00 9.64
N GLU A 111 -2.12 12.47 8.66
CA GLU A 111 -3.49 11.95 8.86
C GLU A 111 -3.46 10.67 9.67
N PRO A 112 -4.32 10.50 10.69
CA PRO A 112 -4.50 9.21 11.34
C PRO A 112 -5.14 8.22 10.36
N LEU A 113 -4.34 7.24 9.90
CA LEU A 113 -4.82 6.16 9.03
C LEU A 113 -5.60 5.12 9.82
N ILE A 114 -5.15 4.84 11.05
CA ILE A 114 -5.81 3.95 12.01
C ILE A 114 -5.75 4.65 13.36
N THR A 115 -6.87 4.64 14.09
CA THR A 115 -6.94 5.03 15.49
C THR A 115 -7.37 3.83 16.33
N VAL A 116 -6.56 3.48 17.32
CA VAL A 116 -6.83 2.41 18.29
C VAL A 116 -7.17 3.03 19.64
N ARG A 117 -8.39 2.78 20.16
CA ARG A 117 -8.81 3.08 21.53
C ARG A 117 -8.92 1.77 22.29
N ALA A 118 -8.02 1.53 23.23
CA ALA A 118 -8.02 0.27 23.97
C ALA A 118 -7.31 0.40 25.33
N PRO A 119 -7.50 -0.57 26.25
CA PRO A 119 -6.67 -0.70 27.44
C PRO A 119 -5.17 -0.72 27.08
N ALA A 120 -4.33 -0.12 27.93
CA ALA A 120 -2.93 0.20 27.62
C ALA A 120 -2.12 -0.98 27.08
N ILE A 121 -2.24 -2.18 27.70
CA ILE A 121 -1.52 -3.37 27.24
C ILE A 121 -2.01 -3.81 25.86
N GLN A 122 -3.33 -3.78 25.65
CA GLN A 122 -3.93 -4.21 24.38
C GLN A 122 -3.55 -3.28 23.22
N ALA A 123 -3.60 -1.96 23.45
CA ALA A 123 -3.19 -0.98 22.47
C ALA A 123 -1.70 -1.08 22.12
N GLN A 124 -0.85 -1.43 23.11
CA GLN A 124 0.59 -1.55 22.90
C GLN A 124 0.95 -2.81 22.08
N LEU A 125 0.35 -3.96 22.39
CA LEU A 125 0.69 -5.25 21.76
C LEU A 125 0.34 -5.37 20.27
N VAL A 126 -0.41 -4.45 19.72
CA VAL A 126 -0.78 -4.48 18.28
C VAL A 126 0.12 -3.61 17.41
N GLU A 127 0.99 -2.79 18.00
CA GLU A 127 1.81 -1.79 17.29
C GLU A 127 2.59 -2.39 16.14
N THR A 128 3.43 -3.38 16.41
CA THR A 128 4.35 -3.93 15.40
C THR A 128 3.60 -4.51 14.20
N TYR A 129 2.54 -5.29 14.43
CA TYR A 129 1.81 -5.92 13.32
C TYR A 129 1.06 -4.88 12.47
N LEU A 130 0.40 -3.91 13.11
CA LEU A 130 -0.28 -2.82 12.40
C LEU A 130 0.70 -2.07 11.49
N LEU A 131 1.85 -1.70 12.04
CA LEU A 131 2.88 -0.97 11.30
C LEU A 131 3.47 -1.80 10.17
N LEU A 132 3.71 -3.08 10.38
CA LEU A 132 4.25 -3.98 9.36
C LEU A 132 3.34 -4.03 8.14
N GLN A 133 2.02 -4.19 8.34
CA GLN A 133 1.05 -4.27 7.26
C GLN A 133 0.90 -2.93 6.52
N ILE A 134 0.70 -1.84 7.26
CA ILE A 134 0.52 -0.50 6.65
C ILE A 134 1.79 -0.07 5.91
N ASN A 135 2.97 -0.23 6.51
CA ASN A 135 4.23 0.18 5.89
C ASN A 135 4.47 -0.54 4.57
N HIS A 136 4.34 -1.87 4.56
CA HIS A 136 4.63 -2.66 3.36
C HIS A 136 3.57 -2.45 2.27
N GLN A 137 2.30 -2.70 2.60
CA GLN A 137 1.25 -2.71 1.57
C GLN A 137 0.95 -1.31 1.05
N SER A 138 0.94 -0.26 1.90
CA SER A 138 0.75 1.11 1.42
C SER A 138 1.90 1.58 0.55
N LEU A 139 3.15 1.21 0.87
CA LEU A 139 4.31 1.50 0.05
C LEU A 139 4.18 0.90 -1.36
N ILE A 140 3.86 -0.40 -1.45
CA ILE A 140 3.76 -1.10 -2.73
C ILE A 140 2.54 -0.64 -3.53
N ALA A 141 1.39 -0.42 -2.90
CA ALA A 141 0.21 0.12 -3.58
C ALA A 141 0.49 1.52 -4.15
N THR A 142 1.17 2.38 -3.39
CA THR A 142 1.60 3.72 -3.83
C THR A 142 2.54 3.64 -5.04
N LYS A 143 3.56 2.77 -4.96
CA LYS A 143 4.52 2.56 -6.08
C LYS A 143 3.82 2.02 -7.31
N ALA A 144 2.93 1.04 -7.16
CA ALA A 144 2.13 0.50 -8.25
C ALA A 144 1.26 1.56 -8.91
N SER A 145 0.58 2.40 -8.14
CA SER A 145 -0.25 3.50 -8.63
C SER A 145 0.56 4.46 -9.52
N ARG A 146 1.77 4.84 -9.09
CA ARG A 146 2.67 5.70 -9.89
C ARG A 146 3.06 5.02 -11.21
N ILE A 147 3.43 3.74 -11.16
CA ILE A 147 3.83 2.95 -12.34
C ILE A 147 2.66 2.79 -13.31
N CYS A 148 1.48 2.43 -12.83
CA CYS A 148 0.28 2.25 -13.67
C CYS A 148 -0.13 3.56 -14.34
N ARG A 149 -0.04 4.69 -13.66
CA ARG A 149 -0.30 6.01 -14.25
C ARG A 149 0.73 6.38 -15.31
N ALA A 150 2.03 6.06 -15.08
CA ALA A 150 3.08 6.27 -16.07
C ALA A 150 2.86 5.45 -17.34
N ALA A 151 2.23 4.28 -17.23
CA ALA A 151 1.89 3.40 -18.35
C ALA A 151 0.80 3.99 -19.29
N ASN A 152 0.13 5.06 -18.86
CA ASN A 152 -0.83 5.81 -19.66
C ASN A 152 -1.89 4.91 -20.34
N GLY A 153 -2.65 4.19 -19.52
CA GLY A 153 -3.73 3.29 -19.94
C GLY A 153 -3.27 1.90 -20.44
N ARG A 154 -1.96 1.63 -20.49
CA ARG A 154 -1.43 0.30 -20.85
C ARG A 154 -1.45 -0.63 -19.64
N THR A 155 -1.64 -1.91 -19.90
CA THR A 155 -1.64 -2.95 -18.88
C THR A 155 -0.28 -3.04 -18.19
N VAL A 156 -0.30 -3.10 -16.85
CA VAL A 156 0.87 -3.37 -16.01
C VAL A 156 0.61 -4.65 -15.22
N LEU A 157 1.56 -5.58 -15.28
CA LEU A 157 1.60 -6.79 -14.47
C LEU A 157 2.76 -6.71 -13.47
N GLU A 158 2.52 -7.14 -12.25
CA GLU A 158 3.54 -7.25 -11.20
C GLU A 158 4.36 -8.53 -11.44
N PHE A 159 5.65 -8.40 -11.75
CA PHE A 159 6.57 -9.52 -12.06
C PHE A 159 7.73 -9.65 -11.07
N GLY A 160 7.52 -9.18 -9.85
CA GLY A 160 8.60 -9.03 -8.86
C GLY A 160 8.71 -10.12 -7.80
N SER A 161 7.81 -11.11 -7.74
CA SER A 161 7.73 -12.10 -6.65
C SER A 161 9.09 -12.66 -6.22
N ARG A 162 9.94 -13.08 -7.16
CA ARG A 162 11.28 -13.64 -6.89
C ARG A 162 12.32 -12.62 -6.39
N ARG A 163 11.96 -11.32 -6.34
CA ARG A 163 12.81 -10.21 -5.89
C ARG A 163 12.30 -9.57 -4.60
N ALA A 164 11.16 -10.02 -4.08
CA ALA A 164 10.57 -9.52 -2.84
C ALA A 164 11.41 -9.92 -1.61
N GLN A 165 11.24 -9.18 -0.54
CA GLN A 165 11.85 -9.47 0.76
C GLN A 165 11.00 -10.51 1.52
N GLY A 166 11.20 -11.77 1.19
CA GLY A 166 10.49 -12.90 1.79
C GLY A 166 9.16 -13.26 1.12
N ALA A 167 8.58 -14.37 1.56
CA ALA A 167 7.35 -14.91 0.98
C ALA A 167 6.15 -13.96 1.16
N ASP A 168 5.96 -13.45 2.38
CA ASP A 168 4.88 -12.50 2.65
C ASP A 168 5.03 -11.22 1.83
N GLY A 169 6.27 -10.73 1.65
CA GLY A 169 6.56 -9.59 0.78
C GLY A 169 6.15 -9.83 -0.68
N ALA A 170 6.29 -11.06 -1.19
CA ALA A 170 5.83 -11.42 -2.53
C ALA A 170 4.29 -11.50 -2.61
N ILE A 171 3.68 -12.19 -1.66
CA ILE A 171 2.23 -12.47 -1.65
C ILE A 171 1.42 -11.19 -1.41
N LEU A 172 1.72 -10.48 -0.33
CA LEU A 172 1.03 -9.24 0.04
C LEU A 172 1.42 -8.07 -0.86
N GLY A 173 2.66 -8.08 -1.40
CA GLY A 173 3.08 -7.10 -2.38
C GLY A 173 2.31 -7.21 -3.70
N ALA A 174 2.01 -8.44 -4.16
CA ALA A 174 1.15 -8.65 -5.33
C ALA A 174 -0.28 -8.13 -5.10
N ARG A 175 -0.86 -8.41 -3.91
CA ARG A 175 -2.16 -7.86 -3.50
C ARG A 175 -2.16 -6.33 -3.50
N ALA A 176 -1.16 -5.73 -2.87
CA ALA A 176 -1.01 -4.29 -2.79
C ALA A 176 -0.81 -3.63 -4.16
N ALA A 177 -0.01 -4.27 -5.05
CA ALA A 177 0.18 -3.79 -6.41
C ALA A 177 -1.13 -3.83 -7.22
N TYR A 178 -1.99 -4.82 -6.98
CA TYR A 178 -3.31 -4.91 -7.59
C TYR A 178 -4.23 -3.77 -7.14
N ILE A 179 -4.25 -3.44 -5.83
CA ILE A 179 -4.96 -2.27 -5.31
C ILE A 179 -4.47 -0.99 -6.01
N GLY A 180 -3.14 -0.85 -6.20
CA GLY A 180 -2.50 0.28 -6.87
C GLY A 180 -2.73 0.35 -8.39
N GLY A 181 -3.44 -0.63 -9.00
CA GLY A 181 -3.86 -0.60 -10.40
C GLY A 181 -3.24 -1.65 -11.32
N CYS A 182 -2.28 -2.48 -10.85
CA CYS A 182 -1.78 -3.59 -11.65
C CYS A 182 -2.93 -4.53 -12.05
N ALA A 183 -2.86 -5.09 -13.25
CA ALA A 183 -3.91 -5.96 -13.78
C ALA A 183 -3.75 -7.43 -13.33
N GLY A 184 -2.60 -7.77 -12.73
CA GLY A 184 -2.30 -9.12 -12.27
C GLY A 184 -0.85 -9.22 -11.79
N THR A 185 -0.44 -10.45 -11.48
CA THR A 185 0.87 -10.77 -10.89
C THR A 185 1.49 -12.00 -11.53
N ALA A 186 2.79 -12.23 -11.31
CA ALA A 186 3.42 -13.52 -11.57
C ALA A 186 3.38 -14.47 -10.34
N CYS A 187 2.77 -14.04 -9.23
CA CYS A 187 2.71 -14.78 -7.97
C CYS A 187 1.48 -15.70 -7.93
N THR A 188 1.64 -16.98 -8.24
CA THR A 188 0.54 -17.94 -8.32
C THR A 188 -0.27 -18.06 -7.03
N ILE A 189 0.38 -18.06 -5.86
CA ILE A 189 -0.32 -18.15 -4.58
C ILE A 189 -1.19 -16.91 -4.30
N SER A 190 -0.84 -15.75 -4.85
CA SER A 190 -1.67 -14.53 -4.71
C SER A 190 -2.94 -14.60 -5.55
N ASP A 191 -2.93 -15.35 -6.64
CA ASP A 191 -4.15 -15.70 -7.39
C ASP A 191 -5.05 -16.62 -6.56
N GLU A 192 -4.49 -17.70 -6.05
CA GLU A 192 -5.23 -18.69 -5.26
C GLU A 192 -5.87 -18.06 -4.00
N VAL A 193 -5.14 -17.18 -3.28
CA VAL A 193 -5.59 -16.65 -1.99
C VAL A 193 -6.44 -15.38 -2.13
N TYR A 194 -6.08 -14.50 -3.05
CA TYR A 194 -6.70 -13.17 -3.20
C TYR A 194 -7.43 -12.95 -4.52
N GLY A 195 -7.39 -13.91 -5.45
CA GLY A 195 -8.00 -13.76 -6.78
C GLY A 195 -7.26 -12.78 -7.69
N VAL A 196 -6.00 -12.43 -7.39
CA VAL A 196 -5.19 -11.57 -8.26
C VAL A 196 -4.70 -12.38 -9.45
N TYR A 197 -5.27 -12.15 -10.62
CA TYR A 197 -4.96 -12.90 -11.84
C TYR A 197 -3.45 -13.16 -11.99
N ALA A 198 -3.06 -14.45 -12.01
CA ALA A 198 -1.68 -14.85 -12.26
C ALA A 198 -1.42 -14.96 -13.76
N GLY A 199 -0.47 -14.17 -14.25
CA GLY A 199 -0.06 -14.13 -15.64
C GLY A 199 1.45 -14.28 -15.82
N GLY A 200 1.83 -14.83 -16.94
CA GLY A 200 3.23 -15.02 -17.29
C GLY A 200 3.34 -15.59 -18.70
N THR A 201 4.58 -15.65 -19.19
CA THR A 201 4.86 -16.22 -20.50
C THR A 201 5.90 -17.34 -20.33
N MET A 202 7.12 -17.15 -20.78
CA MET A 202 8.24 -18.08 -20.65
C MET A 202 9.48 -17.36 -20.12
N ALA A 203 10.46 -18.12 -19.67
CA ALA A 203 11.81 -17.62 -19.40
C ALA A 203 12.73 -17.98 -20.58
N HIS A 204 13.93 -17.36 -20.64
CA HIS A 204 14.95 -17.69 -21.65
C HIS A 204 15.33 -19.17 -21.64
N SER A 205 15.28 -19.82 -20.47
CA SER A 205 15.54 -21.27 -20.34
C SER A 205 14.59 -22.13 -21.17
N TRP A 206 13.33 -21.72 -21.38
CA TRP A 206 12.42 -22.41 -22.30
C TRP A 206 13.01 -22.46 -23.70
N VAL A 207 13.44 -21.29 -24.22
CA VAL A 207 14.06 -21.21 -25.56
C VAL A 207 15.34 -22.06 -25.66
N GLN A 208 16.15 -22.04 -24.61
CA GLN A 208 17.42 -22.76 -24.54
C GLN A 208 17.29 -24.29 -24.40
N MET A 209 16.11 -24.79 -24.00
CA MET A 209 15.87 -26.26 -23.88
C MET A 209 15.58 -26.94 -25.22
N PHE A 210 15.32 -26.18 -26.29
CA PHE A 210 15.06 -26.70 -27.62
C PHE A 210 16.30 -26.59 -28.52
N ASP A 211 16.36 -27.40 -29.55
CA ASP A 211 17.47 -27.40 -30.53
C ASP A 211 17.58 -26.10 -31.32
N SER A 212 16.44 -25.39 -31.46
CA SER A 212 16.39 -24.05 -32.04
C SER A 212 15.36 -23.13 -31.38
N GLU A 213 15.59 -21.82 -31.46
CA GLU A 213 14.64 -20.80 -31.03
C GLU A 213 13.28 -20.94 -31.72
N LEU A 214 13.28 -21.28 -33.01
CA LEU A 214 12.05 -21.49 -33.76
C LEU A 214 11.25 -22.69 -33.27
N ASP A 215 11.91 -23.81 -32.92
CA ASP A 215 11.21 -24.98 -32.41
C ASP A 215 10.61 -24.70 -31.02
N ALA A 216 11.32 -23.94 -30.18
CA ALA A 216 10.78 -23.46 -28.90
C ALA A 216 9.51 -22.60 -29.09
N PHE A 217 9.51 -21.72 -30.06
CA PHE A 217 8.37 -20.85 -30.36
C PHE A 217 7.19 -21.60 -30.94
N ARG A 218 7.43 -22.58 -31.86
CA ARG A 218 6.38 -23.46 -32.37
C ARG A 218 5.72 -24.25 -31.24
N ALA A 219 6.52 -24.90 -30.41
CA ALA A 219 6.04 -25.68 -29.28
C ALA A 219 5.19 -24.85 -28.33
N TYR A 220 5.59 -23.60 -28.07
CA TYR A 220 4.78 -22.70 -27.23
C TYR A 220 3.45 -22.30 -27.87
N CYS A 221 3.46 -21.96 -29.16
CA CYS A 221 2.24 -21.65 -29.93
C CYS A 221 1.30 -22.87 -30.07
N GLU A 222 1.84 -24.08 -30.13
CA GLU A 222 1.04 -25.31 -30.15
C GLU A 222 0.37 -25.59 -28.81
N THR A 223 1.09 -25.36 -27.70
CA THR A 223 0.65 -25.62 -26.34
C THR A 223 -0.34 -24.55 -25.84
N TYR A 224 -0.06 -23.29 -26.15
CA TYR A 224 -0.85 -22.13 -25.67
C TYR A 224 -1.30 -21.22 -26.84
N PRO A 225 -2.10 -21.74 -27.78
CA PRO A 225 -2.42 -21.01 -29.00
C PRO A 225 -3.18 -19.69 -28.72
N ASP A 226 -4.04 -19.67 -27.69
CA ASP A 226 -4.83 -18.50 -27.31
C ASP A 226 -4.11 -17.49 -26.44
N ASN A 227 -2.86 -17.82 -25.99
CA ASN A 227 -2.06 -16.95 -25.12
C ASN A 227 -0.58 -16.98 -25.51
N ALA A 228 -0.30 -17.06 -26.80
CA ALA A 228 1.07 -17.18 -27.32
C ALA A 228 1.79 -15.83 -27.25
N THR A 229 2.57 -15.61 -26.21
CA THR A 229 3.52 -14.48 -26.10
C THR A 229 4.95 -15.01 -26.04
N LEU A 230 5.74 -14.70 -27.07
CA LEU A 230 7.08 -15.25 -27.30
C LEU A 230 8.18 -14.30 -26.85
N LEU A 231 9.16 -14.81 -26.08
CA LEU A 231 10.30 -14.04 -25.58
C LEU A 231 11.39 -14.00 -26.66
N VAL A 232 11.55 -12.83 -27.31
CA VAL A 232 12.30 -12.73 -28.56
C VAL A 232 13.73 -12.23 -28.44
N ASP A 233 14.23 -12.02 -27.22
CA ASP A 233 15.55 -11.46 -26.95
C ASP A 233 16.53 -12.45 -26.29
N THR A 234 16.32 -13.77 -26.50
CA THR A 234 17.24 -14.79 -25.98
C THR A 234 18.58 -14.71 -26.67
N TYR A 235 18.63 -14.47 -27.97
CA TYR A 235 19.86 -14.39 -28.77
C TYR A 235 20.00 -13.06 -29.49
N ASN A 236 19.28 -12.87 -30.60
CA ASN A 236 19.27 -11.62 -31.35
C ASN A 236 17.84 -11.22 -31.70
N SER A 237 17.34 -10.18 -31.07
CA SER A 237 15.94 -9.78 -31.16
C SER A 237 15.47 -9.54 -32.58
N LEU A 238 16.24 -8.79 -33.40
CA LEU A 238 15.82 -8.39 -34.75
C LEU A 238 16.26 -9.33 -35.88
N GLN A 239 17.34 -10.09 -35.67
CA GLN A 239 17.86 -11.01 -36.70
C GLN A 239 17.32 -12.44 -36.56
N SER A 240 16.93 -12.85 -35.36
CA SER A 240 16.38 -14.18 -35.10
C SER A 240 15.06 -14.16 -34.35
N GLY A 241 14.95 -13.49 -33.19
CA GLY A 241 13.82 -13.58 -32.30
C GLY A 241 12.50 -13.16 -32.96
N VAL A 242 12.38 -11.93 -33.43
CA VAL A 242 11.17 -11.43 -34.10
C VAL A 242 10.87 -12.19 -35.39
N PRO A 243 11.85 -12.45 -36.30
CA PRO A 243 11.62 -13.30 -37.47
C PRO A 243 11.10 -14.69 -37.14
N ASN A 244 11.71 -15.39 -36.18
CA ASN A 244 11.28 -16.72 -35.76
C ASN A 244 9.90 -16.72 -35.10
N ALA A 245 9.55 -15.66 -34.32
CA ALA A 245 8.21 -15.47 -33.77
C ALA A 245 7.17 -15.33 -34.89
N ILE A 246 7.42 -14.47 -35.88
CA ILE A 246 6.55 -14.30 -37.05
C ILE A 246 6.38 -15.61 -37.79
N ARG A 247 7.47 -16.36 -37.97
CA ARG A 247 7.41 -17.65 -38.61
C ARG A 247 6.58 -18.67 -37.83
N ALA A 248 6.76 -18.78 -36.53
CA ALA A 248 5.95 -19.65 -35.65
C ALA A 248 4.46 -19.26 -35.70
N PHE A 249 4.13 -17.95 -35.66
CA PHE A 249 2.75 -17.47 -35.80
C PHE A 249 2.15 -17.86 -37.15
N ASN A 250 2.89 -17.72 -38.25
CA ASN A 250 2.42 -18.10 -39.59
C ASN A 250 2.20 -19.61 -39.73
N GLU A 251 3.07 -20.43 -39.15
CA GLU A 251 3.03 -21.89 -39.28
C GLU A 251 2.03 -22.55 -38.31
N VAL A 252 1.82 -21.98 -37.11
CA VAL A 252 1.02 -22.61 -36.06
C VAL A 252 -0.31 -21.90 -35.79
N LEU A 253 -0.30 -20.57 -35.64
CA LEU A 253 -1.50 -19.82 -35.25
C LEU A 253 -2.41 -19.50 -36.44
N ARG A 254 -1.83 -19.03 -37.55
CA ARG A 254 -2.58 -18.64 -38.75
C ARG A 254 -3.44 -19.77 -39.33
N PRO A 255 -2.95 -21.02 -39.43
CA PRO A 255 -3.79 -22.14 -39.90
C PRO A 255 -4.97 -22.47 -38.98
N LYS A 256 -4.86 -22.11 -37.69
CA LYS A 256 -5.96 -22.26 -36.70
C LYS A 256 -6.92 -21.08 -36.68
N GLY A 257 -6.71 -20.06 -37.53
CA GLY A 257 -7.54 -18.85 -37.57
C GLY A 257 -7.30 -17.89 -36.37
N ILE A 258 -6.19 -18.09 -35.62
CA ILE A 258 -5.85 -17.27 -34.46
C ILE A 258 -5.07 -16.05 -34.94
N THR A 259 -5.55 -14.85 -34.59
CA THR A 259 -4.96 -13.55 -34.98
C THR A 259 -4.33 -12.81 -33.81
N HIS A 260 -4.64 -13.19 -32.56
CA HIS A 260 -4.07 -12.60 -31.38
C HIS A 260 -2.83 -13.37 -30.91
N CYS A 261 -1.75 -12.64 -30.70
CA CYS A 261 -0.46 -13.16 -30.25
C CYS A 261 0.34 -12.03 -29.61
N GLY A 262 1.48 -12.34 -29.06
CA GLY A 262 2.37 -11.35 -28.45
C GLY A 262 3.84 -11.70 -28.59
N ILE A 263 4.68 -10.69 -28.48
CA ILE A 263 6.13 -10.82 -28.26
C ILE A 263 6.53 -10.08 -26.99
N ARG A 264 7.60 -10.51 -26.34
CA ARG A 264 8.15 -9.87 -25.15
C ARG A 264 9.62 -9.57 -25.29
N PHE A 265 10.00 -8.36 -24.88
CA PHE A 265 11.39 -7.92 -24.71
C PHE A 265 11.71 -7.80 -23.22
N ASP A 266 12.83 -8.31 -22.79
CA ASP A 266 13.34 -8.23 -21.41
C ASP A 266 14.68 -7.45 -21.33
N SER A 267 15.27 -7.10 -22.47
CA SER A 267 16.58 -6.45 -22.56
C SER A 267 16.76 -5.57 -23.80
N GLY A 268 17.86 -4.83 -23.83
CA GLY A 268 18.30 -4.01 -24.97
C GLY A 268 17.73 -2.59 -25.00
N ASP A 269 17.93 -1.90 -26.13
CA ASP A 269 17.32 -0.58 -26.37
C ASP A 269 15.83 -0.74 -26.74
N ILE A 270 15.00 -0.71 -25.71
CA ILE A 270 13.57 -0.99 -25.80
C ILE A 270 12.86 -0.06 -26.79
N ALA A 271 13.18 1.23 -26.78
CA ALA A 271 12.51 2.18 -27.69
C ALA A 271 12.86 1.89 -29.15
N TYR A 272 14.10 1.56 -29.44
CA TYR A 272 14.54 1.18 -30.77
C TYR A 272 13.94 -0.17 -31.20
N LEU A 273 14.09 -1.20 -30.34
CA LEU A 273 13.66 -2.56 -30.63
C LEU A 273 12.15 -2.66 -30.88
N THR A 274 11.35 -2.04 -30.03
CA THR A 274 9.88 -2.11 -30.18
C THR A 274 9.37 -1.42 -31.43
N LYS A 275 9.98 -0.30 -31.83
CA LYS A 275 9.64 0.37 -33.13
C LYS A 275 9.98 -0.49 -34.33
N LYS A 276 11.14 -1.15 -34.31
CA LYS A 276 11.54 -2.04 -35.41
C LYS A 276 10.68 -3.31 -35.44
N ALA A 277 10.44 -3.92 -34.29
CA ALA A 277 9.59 -5.11 -34.20
C ALA A 277 8.15 -4.82 -34.65
N ARG A 278 7.57 -3.67 -34.25
CA ARG A 278 6.22 -3.28 -34.68
C ARG A 278 6.15 -3.24 -36.22
N LYS A 279 7.13 -2.59 -36.86
CA LYS A 279 7.17 -2.55 -38.32
C LYS A 279 7.28 -3.94 -38.95
N MET A 280 8.14 -4.82 -38.40
CA MET A 280 8.29 -6.19 -38.93
C MET A 280 7.03 -7.02 -38.78
N LEU A 281 6.31 -6.86 -37.66
CA LEU A 281 5.03 -7.53 -37.40
C LEU A 281 3.94 -7.03 -38.36
N ASP A 282 3.85 -5.71 -38.58
CA ASP A 282 2.90 -5.11 -39.53
C ASP A 282 3.14 -5.57 -40.97
N ASP A 283 4.40 -5.50 -41.42
CA ASP A 283 4.82 -5.95 -42.76
C ASP A 283 4.53 -7.46 -42.97
N ALA A 284 4.55 -8.28 -41.90
CA ALA A 284 4.22 -9.70 -41.93
C ALA A 284 2.72 -10.03 -41.76
N GLY A 285 1.86 -9.01 -41.64
CA GLY A 285 0.41 -9.17 -41.51
C GLY A 285 -0.03 -9.58 -40.08
N TRP A 286 0.69 -9.10 -39.05
CA TRP A 286 0.37 -9.27 -37.62
C TRP A 286 0.23 -7.90 -36.92
N PRO A 287 -0.65 -6.99 -37.39
CA PRO A 287 -0.79 -5.64 -36.82
C PRO A 287 -1.31 -5.66 -35.37
N ASP A 288 -2.09 -6.67 -34.99
CA ASP A 288 -2.69 -6.80 -33.67
C ASP A 288 -1.80 -7.53 -32.65
N CYS A 289 -0.62 -8.03 -33.09
CA CYS A 289 0.34 -8.69 -32.21
C CYS A 289 0.79 -7.71 -31.10
N LYS A 290 0.65 -8.10 -29.83
CA LYS A 290 0.99 -7.26 -28.68
C LYS A 290 2.47 -7.27 -28.38
N ILE A 291 3.00 -6.13 -27.99
CA ILE A 291 4.39 -5.98 -27.56
C ILE A 291 4.42 -5.73 -26.07
N THR A 292 4.92 -6.71 -25.32
CA THR A 292 5.14 -6.62 -23.88
C THR A 292 6.60 -6.29 -23.59
N VAL A 293 6.83 -5.45 -22.60
CA VAL A 293 8.18 -5.11 -22.13
C VAL A 293 8.30 -5.41 -20.66
N SER A 294 9.34 -6.14 -20.30
CA SER A 294 9.67 -6.42 -18.90
C SER A 294 11.11 -5.99 -18.59
N ASN A 295 11.55 -6.13 -17.36
CA ASN A 295 12.85 -5.78 -16.83
C ASN A 295 12.74 -4.79 -15.64
N ALA A 296 13.86 -4.11 -15.30
CA ALA A 296 13.97 -3.13 -14.21
C ALA A 296 13.26 -1.78 -14.54
N LEU A 297 11.95 -1.85 -14.79
CA LEU A 297 11.11 -0.69 -15.11
C LEU A 297 10.57 0.00 -13.85
N ASP A 298 10.43 1.31 -13.94
CA ASP A 298 9.74 2.16 -12.99
C ASP A 298 8.95 3.25 -13.72
N GLU A 299 8.24 4.11 -12.99
CA GLU A 299 7.41 5.17 -13.56
C GLU A 299 8.21 6.14 -14.45
N ARG A 300 9.47 6.44 -14.09
CA ARG A 300 10.31 7.37 -14.86
C ARG A 300 10.79 6.76 -16.18
N LEU A 301 11.23 5.50 -16.13
CA LEU A 301 11.63 4.76 -17.33
C LEU A 301 10.45 4.54 -18.27
N ILE A 302 9.30 4.12 -17.77
CA ILE A 302 8.09 3.91 -18.57
C ILE A 302 7.69 5.21 -19.27
N ALA A 303 7.57 6.31 -18.54
CA ALA A 303 7.27 7.62 -19.12
C ALA A 303 8.33 8.05 -20.16
N GLY A 304 9.60 7.76 -19.89
CA GLY A 304 10.71 8.03 -20.81
C GLY A 304 10.60 7.24 -22.12
N LEU A 305 10.35 5.95 -22.04
CA LEU A 305 10.17 5.07 -23.20
C LEU A 305 8.98 5.50 -24.08
N LEU A 306 7.85 5.83 -23.45
CA LEU A 306 6.67 6.28 -24.16
C LEU A 306 6.92 7.64 -24.86
N ARG A 307 7.60 8.58 -24.23
CA ARG A 307 8.02 9.85 -24.86
C ARG A 307 8.95 9.66 -26.04
N GLN A 308 9.79 8.62 -26.03
CA GLN A 308 10.66 8.24 -27.15
C GLN A 308 9.89 7.53 -28.29
N GLY A 309 8.58 7.32 -28.15
CA GLY A 309 7.73 6.69 -29.15
C GLY A 309 7.86 5.16 -29.18
N ALA A 310 8.29 4.53 -28.08
CA ALA A 310 8.30 3.07 -27.96
C ALA A 310 6.90 2.49 -28.23
N GLN A 311 6.84 1.42 -29.00
CA GLN A 311 5.60 0.74 -29.36
C GLN A 311 5.37 -0.41 -28.37
N ILE A 312 4.64 -0.12 -27.28
CA ILE A 312 4.45 -1.03 -26.16
C ILE A 312 2.97 -1.11 -25.83
N ASP A 313 2.44 -2.31 -25.66
CA ASP A 313 1.05 -2.56 -25.29
C ASP A 313 0.89 -2.88 -23.79
N SER A 314 1.91 -3.51 -23.19
CA SER A 314 1.88 -3.87 -21.78
C SER A 314 3.27 -3.92 -21.15
N PHE A 315 3.31 -3.83 -19.82
CA PHE A 315 4.53 -3.84 -19.02
C PHE A 315 4.48 -4.95 -17.97
N GLY A 316 5.57 -5.71 -17.84
CA GLY A 316 5.84 -6.60 -16.71
C GLY A 316 6.87 -5.94 -15.79
N VAL A 317 6.44 -5.42 -14.66
CA VAL A 317 7.30 -4.65 -13.76
C VAL A 317 7.65 -5.48 -12.54
N GLY A 318 8.94 -5.74 -12.35
CA GLY A 318 9.43 -6.66 -11.30
C GLY A 318 10.06 -5.95 -10.11
N GLU A 319 11.39 -6.04 -10.02
CA GLU A 319 12.18 -5.64 -8.85
C GLU A 319 11.84 -4.24 -8.33
N ARG A 320 11.81 -3.22 -9.21
CA ARG A 320 11.64 -1.84 -8.77
C ARG A 320 10.25 -1.54 -8.20
N LEU A 321 9.24 -2.34 -8.58
CA LEU A 321 7.91 -2.27 -7.97
C LEU A 321 7.88 -2.97 -6.62
N ILE A 322 8.20 -4.29 -6.59
CA ILE A 322 7.97 -5.11 -5.39
C ILE A 322 8.89 -4.75 -4.22
N THR A 323 10.00 -4.08 -4.48
CA THR A 323 10.93 -3.59 -3.45
C THR A 323 10.79 -2.09 -3.20
N ALA A 324 9.94 -1.39 -3.96
CA ALA A 324 9.89 0.08 -3.98
C ALA A 324 11.30 0.70 -4.01
N ARG A 325 12.15 0.20 -4.90
CA ARG A 325 13.62 0.36 -4.87
C ARG A 325 14.11 1.80 -4.71
N SER A 326 13.40 2.77 -5.25
CA SER A 326 13.78 4.19 -5.17
C SER A 326 13.72 4.74 -3.75
N GLU A 327 12.69 4.36 -2.99
CA GLU A 327 12.50 4.70 -1.58
C GLU A 327 11.75 3.55 -0.89
N PRO A 328 12.47 2.60 -0.26
CA PRO A 328 11.89 1.35 0.24
C PRO A 328 11.26 1.48 1.64
N VAL A 329 10.98 2.68 2.10
CA VAL A 329 10.44 2.94 3.44
C VAL A 329 9.22 3.85 3.38
N PHE A 330 8.08 3.37 3.86
CA PHE A 330 6.86 4.18 3.96
C PHE A 330 6.92 5.17 5.14
N GLY A 331 7.57 4.77 6.23
CA GLY A 331 7.80 5.62 7.39
C GLY A 331 6.57 5.83 8.27
N GLY A 332 5.63 4.88 8.26
CA GLY A 332 4.50 4.84 9.17
C GLY A 332 4.95 4.67 10.62
N VAL A 333 4.23 5.30 11.53
CA VAL A 333 4.49 5.28 12.97
C VAL A 333 3.20 5.09 13.75
N TYR A 334 3.31 4.54 14.96
CA TYR A 334 2.23 4.35 15.92
C TYR A 334 2.52 5.19 17.16
N LYS A 335 1.65 6.13 17.53
CA LYS A 335 1.97 7.09 18.59
C LYS A 335 0.79 7.36 19.49
N LEU A 336 1.06 7.38 20.81
CA LEU A 336 0.10 7.77 21.83
C LEU A 336 -0.35 9.21 21.59
N ALA A 337 -1.67 9.41 21.47
CA ALA A 337 -2.30 10.70 21.24
C ALA A 337 -3.11 11.20 22.44
N ALA A 338 -3.69 10.29 23.23
CA ALA A 338 -4.41 10.61 24.44
C ALA A 338 -4.53 9.39 25.38
N ILE A 339 -4.96 9.66 26.60
CA ILE A 339 -5.39 8.67 27.62
C ILE A 339 -6.72 9.11 28.19
N GLU A 340 -7.45 8.20 28.87
CA GLU A 340 -8.59 8.59 29.71
C GLU A 340 -8.16 8.68 31.19
N ASP A 341 -8.74 9.65 31.91
CA ASP A 341 -8.64 9.68 33.38
C ASP A 341 -9.68 8.75 34.03
N GLU A 342 -9.78 8.76 35.36
CA GLU A 342 -10.71 7.92 36.12
C GLU A 342 -12.19 8.29 35.88
N ASP A 343 -12.45 9.53 35.47
CA ASP A 343 -13.78 10.04 35.16
C ASP A 343 -14.16 9.84 33.66
N GLY A 344 -13.23 9.26 32.85
CA GLY A 344 -13.41 9.04 31.42
C GLY A 344 -13.15 10.28 30.56
N ASN A 345 -12.56 11.35 31.12
CA ASN A 345 -12.17 12.50 30.33
C ASN A 345 -10.93 12.23 29.51
N ILE A 346 -10.91 12.71 28.27
CA ILE A 346 -9.77 12.53 27.37
C ILE A 346 -8.68 13.54 27.70
N ILE A 347 -7.53 13.03 28.12
CA ILE A 347 -6.32 13.82 28.39
C ILE A 347 -5.38 13.72 27.21
N PRO A 348 -5.18 14.78 26.45
CA PRO A 348 -4.30 14.75 25.27
C PRO A 348 -2.86 14.52 25.67
N LYS A 349 -2.12 13.77 24.82
CA LYS A 349 -0.69 13.49 24.95
C LYS A 349 0.04 13.91 23.69
N ILE A 350 1.20 14.52 23.85
CA ILE A 350 2.04 14.94 22.75
C ILE A 350 3.50 14.58 23.01
N LYS A 351 4.17 14.05 21.98
CA LYS A 351 5.63 13.94 22.02
C LYS A 351 6.26 15.22 21.49
N ILE A 352 6.98 15.93 22.33
CA ILE A 352 7.79 17.08 21.96
C ILE A 352 9.14 16.55 21.46
N SER A 353 9.60 17.03 20.31
CA SER A 353 10.85 16.62 19.68
C SER A 353 11.57 17.85 19.15
N GLU A 354 12.91 17.86 19.21
CA GLU A 354 13.74 18.88 18.56
C GLU A 354 13.50 18.94 17.05
N ASN A 355 13.16 17.80 16.44
CA ASN A 355 12.72 17.76 15.05
C ASN A 355 11.22 18.03 14.97
N VAL A 356 10.84 19.21 14.49
CA VAL A 356 9.44 19.67 14.34
C VAL A 356 8.60 18.69 13.53
N GLY A 357 9.16 18.05 12.50
CA GLY A 357 8.48 17.03 11.69
C GLY A 357 8.10 15.76 12.46
N LYS A 358 8.64 15.55 13.68
CA LYS A 358 8.31 14.43 14.57
C LYS A 358 7.26 14.76 15.63
N ILE A 359 6.78 16.00 15.68
CA ILE A 359 5.73 16.43 16.60
C ILE A 359 4.40 15.83 16.12
N THR A 360 3.67 15.20 17.05
CA THR A 360 2.40 14.53 16.77
C THR A 360 1.20 15.46 16.93
N ASN A 361 0.06 15.08 16.37
CA ASN A 361 -1.21 15.73 16.66
C ASN A 361 -1.85 15.00 17.86
N PRO A 362 -2.11 15.70 18.99
CA PRO A 362 -2.67 15.10 20.21
C PRO A 362 -4.16 14.84 20.10
N HIS A 363 -4.73 14.20 21.13
CA HIS A 363 -6.16 13.99 21.35
C HIS A 363 -6.78 12.88 20.49
N PHE A 364 -8.03 12.52 20.76
CA PHE A 364 -8.84 11.64 19.94
C PHE A 364 -9.41 12.44 18.77
N LYS A 365 -9.12 11.99 17.54
CA LYS A 365 -9.31 12.75 16.30
C LYS A 365 -10.03 11.93 15.23
N LYS A 366 -10.54 12.62 14.23
CA LYS A 366 -11.00 12.09 12.95
C LYS A 366 -10.59 13.00 11.81
N VAL A 367 -10.76 12.52 10.59
CA VAL A 367 -10.41 13.23 9.36
C VAL A 367 -11.65 13.38 8.49
N TYR A 368 -11.92 14.59 8.03
CA TYR A 368 -12.85 14.85 6.95
C TYR A 368 -12.09 15.17 5.68
N ARG A 369 -12.52 14.64 4.53
CA ARG A 369 -12.16 15.11 3.20
C ARG A 369 -13.28 15.97 2.65
N PHE A 370 -12.93 17.14 2.13
CA PHE A 370 -13.86 18.06 1.52
C PHE A 370 -13.81 17.95 0.00
N TYR A 371 -14.97 17.85 -0.62
CA TYR A 371 -15.13 17.78 -2.07
C TYR A 371 -15.93 18.98 -2.55
N SER A 372 -15.45 19.66 -3.59
CA SER A 372 -16.21 20.69 -4.28
C SER A 372 -17.52 20.12 -4.83
N LYS A 373 -18.65 20.75 -4.54
CA LYS A 373 -19.96 20.36 -5.09
C LYS A 373 -20.05 20.58 -6.59
N ASP A 374 -19.28 21.54 -7.12
CA ASP A 374 -19.25 21.88 -8.54
C ASP A 374 -18.45 20.89 -9.38
N SER A 375 -17.23 20.53 -8.95
CA SER A 375 -16.30 19.69 -9.70
C SER A 375 -16.20 18.25 -9.22
N GLY A 376 -16.62 17.94 -8.01
CA GLY A 376 -16.39 16.65 -7.34
C GLY A 376 -14.93 16.41 -6.92
N MET A 377 -14.04 17.40 -7.13
CA MET A 377 -12.62 17.26 -6.78
C MET A 377 -12.41 17.47 -5.28
N ALA A 378 -11.48 16.69 -4.71
CA ALA A 378 -11.06 16.84 -3.32
C ALA A 378 -10.28 18.15 -3.15
N GLU A 379 -10.69 18.97 -2.18
CA GLU A 379 -10.14 20.30 -1.96
C GLU A 379 -9.15 20.37 -0.80
N ALA A 380 -9.41 19.63 0.28
CA ALA A 380 -8.58 19.58 1.46
C ALA A 380 -9.01 18.42 2.37
N ASP A 381 -8.10 17.98 3.24
CA ASP A 381 -8.40 17.13 4.38
C ASP A 381 -8.30 17.95 5.69
N TYR A 382 -9.17 17.62 6.64
CA TYR A 382 -9.33 18.38 7.86
C TYR A 382 -9.34 17.45 9.07
N ILE A 383 -8.29 17.54 9.87
CA ILE A 383 -8.14 16.77 11.09
C ILE A 383 -8.77 17.56 12.24
N CYS A 384 -9.79 17.02 12.87
CA CYS A 384 -10.51 17.65 13.97
C CYS A 384 -10.67 16.71 15.16
N LEU A 385 -11.14 17.21 16.29
CA LEU A 385 -11.51 16.35 17.41
C LEU A 385 -12.64 15.40 17.00
N HIS A 386 -12.66 14.21 17.58
CA HIS A 386 -13.63 13.18 17.19
C HIS A 386 -15.09 13.59 17.42
N ASP A 387 -15.35 14.47 18.39
CA ASP A 387 -16.68 15.01 18.72
C ASP A 387 -17.07 16.24 17.87
N GLU A 388 -16.16 16.82 17.11
CA GLU A 388 -16.49 17.93 16.20
C GLU A 388 -17.31 17.43 15.02
N VAL A 389 -18.31 18.20 14.64
CA VAL A 389 -19.12 17.96 13.44
C VAL A 389 -18.94 19.13 12.49
N VAL A 390 -18.61 18.82 11.24
CA VAL A 390 -18.51 19.83 10.19
C VAL A 390 -19.88 20.05 9.56
N ASP A 391 -20.33 21.31 9.55
CA ASP A 391 -21.54 21.75 8.82
C ASP A 391 -21.12 22.17 7.40
N ASP A 392 -21.36 21.31 6.41
CA ASP A 392 -21.03 21.57 5.02
C ASP A 392 -22.03 22.45 4.26
N THR A 393 -22.99 23.03 5.01
CA THR A 393 -23.90 24.07 4.50
C THR A 393 -23.39 25.49 4.77
N GLN A 394 -22.32 25.63 5.58
CA GLN A 394 -21.72 26.90 5.95
C GLN A 394 -20.29 27.00 5.41
N PRO A 395 -19.83 28.24 5.11
CA PRO A 395 -18.41 28.45 4.79
C PRO A 395 -17.51 28.01 5.95
N LEU A 396 -16.40 27.33 5.63
CA LEU A 396 -15.41 26.86 6.59
C LEU A 396 -14.04 27.47 6.28
N GLU A 397 -13.46 28.20 7.23
CA GLU A 397 -12.05 28.62 7.14
C GLU A 397 -11.16 27.49 7.62
N ILE A 398 -10.21 27.09 6.78
CA ILE A 398 -9.15 26.13 7.09
C ILE A 398 -7.80 26.85 7.08
N CYS A 399 -6.83 26.31 7.84
CA CYS A 399 -5.56 26.96 8.08
C CYS A 399 -4.44 25.91 8.16
N ASP A 400 -3.36 26.14 7.40
CA ASP A 400 -2.15 25.32 7.48
C ASP A 400 -1.55 25.38 8.91
N PRO A 401 -1.43 24.25 9.62
CA PRO A 401 -0.95 24.24 11.00
C PRO A 401 0.51 24.66 11.17
N ASP A 402 1.33 24.57 10.13
CA ASP A 402 2.73 24.96 10.13
C ASP A 402 2.93 26.40 9.58
N ALA A 403 1.91 26.96 8.91
CA ALA A 403 1.94 28.30 8.29
C ALA A 403 0.58 29.00 8.45
N THR A 404 0.27 29.38 9.68
CA THR A 404 -1.06 29.88 10.10
C THR A 404 -1.55 31.15 9.37
N TRP A 405 -0.69 31.81 8.60
CA TRP A 405 -1.07 32.91 7.70
C TRP A 405 -1.65 32.41 6.35
N LYS A 406 -1.46 31.13 6.02
CA LYS A 406 -2.08 30.50 4.85
C LYS A 406 -3.45 30.00 5.25
N LYS A 407 -4.46 30.72 4.83
CA LYS A 407 -5.87 30.40 5.10
C LYS A 407 -6.62 30.25 3.80
N LYS A 408 -7.58 29.33 3.80
CA LYS A 408 -8.54 29.13 2.69
C LYS A 408 -9.94 29.07 3.26
N VAL A 409 -10.89 29.76 2.61
CA VAL A 409 -12.31 29.62 2.94
C VAL A 409 -12.94 28.67 1.92
N LEU A 410 -13.45 27.58 2.40
CA LEU A 410 -14.20 26.61 1.60
C LEU A 410 -15.69 27.01 1.60
N THR A 411 -16.26 27.01 0.41
CA THR A 411 -17.70 27.23 0.17
C THR A 411 -18.19 26.16 -0.80
N ASP A 412 -19.46 25.81 -0.74
CA ASP A 412 -20.08 24.86 -1.68
C ASP A 412 -19.36 23.50 -1.77
N PHE A 413 -19.00 22.95 -0.62
CA PHE A 413 -18.35 21.66 -0.49
C PHE A 413 -19.27 20.60 0.15
N THR A 414 -18.89 19.32 0.02
CA THR A 414 -19.41 18.21 0.83
C THR A 414 -18.30 17.69 1.72
N ALA A 415 -18.62 17.33 2.97
CA ALA A 415 -17.70 16.75 3.93
C ALA A 415 -17.92 15.24 4.05
N ARG A 416 -16.86 14.43 3.86
CA ARG A 416 -16.89 12.99 4.08
C ARG A 416 -15.87 12.62 5.16
N GLU A 417 -16.32 11.94 6.21
CA GLU A 417 -15.42 11.34 7.19
C GLU A 417 -14.64 10.19 6.54
N LEU A 418 -13.32 10.19 6.63
CA LEU A 418 -12.46 9.19 5.98
C LEU A 418 -12.33 7.90 6.79
N GLN A 419 -12.25 8.02 8.13
CA GLN A 419 -12.13 6.87 8.99
C GLN A 419 -13.51 6.26 9.26
N VAL A 420 -13.58 4.93 9.15
CA VAL A 420 -14.80 4.16 9.47
C VAL A 420 -14.53 3.25 10.66
N PRO A 421 -15.56 2.90 11.46
CA PRO A 421 -15.40 1.95 12.57
C PRO A 421 -15.09 0.55 12.02
N ILE A 422 -14.02 -0.05 12.52
CA ILE A 422 -13.60 -1.43 12.17
C ILE A 422 -13.97 -2.39 13.31
N PHE A 423 -13.58 -2.06 14.55
CA PHE A 423 -13.92 -2.82 15.75
C PHE A 423 -14.64 -1.92 16.76
N ARG A 424 -15.60 -2.50 17.47
CA ARG A 424 -16.29 -1.89 18.62
C ARG A 424 -16.35 -2.88 19.77
N GLY A 425 -15.72 -2.53 20.91
CA GLY A 425 -15.62 -3.44 22.05
C GLY A 425 -15.00 -4.79 21.68
N GLY A 426 -13.99 -4.81 20.82
CA GLY A 426 -13.34 -6.01 20.31
C GLY A 426 -14.13 -6.82 19.29
N ARG A 427 -15.30 -6.34 18.84
CA ARG A 427 -16.10 -7.02 17.82
C ARG A 427 -15.93 -6.34 16.47
N LEU A 428 -15.70 -7.13 15.43
CA LEU A 428 -15.65 -6.65 14.05
C LEU A 428 -17.04 -6.10 13.65
N VAL A 429 -17.09 -4.84 13.20
CA VAL A 429 -18.32 -4.17 12.73
C VAL A 429 -18.19 -3.72 11.25
N TYR A 430 -17.01 -3.88 10.65
CA TYR A 430 -16.72 -3.52 9.28
C TYR A 430 -16.94 -4.73 8.35
N GLN A 431 -17.64 -4.51 7.25
CA GLN A 431 -17.74 -5.51 6.19
C GLN A 431 -16.53 -5.36 5.25
N LYS A 432 -15.67 -6.36 5.19
CA LYS A 432 -14.52 -6.39 4.28
C LYS A 432 -15.02 -6.39 2.82
N PRO A 433 -14.64 -5.40 1.98
CA PRO A 433 -14.98 -5.41 0.57
C PRO A 433 -14.17 -6.46 -0.18
N ALA A 434 -14.65 -6.88 -1.35
CA ALA A 434 -13.85 -7.70 -2.26
C ALA A 434 -12.64 -6.90 -2.79
N LEU A 435 -11.55 -7.60 -3.12
CA LEU A 435 -10.32 -6.94 -3.58
C LEU A 435 -10.53 -6.15 -4.87
N ASP A 436 -11.40 -6.62 -5.78
CA ASP A 436 -11.79 -5.90 -6.99
C ASP A 436 -12.51 -4.59 -6.68
N ASP A 437 -13.37 -4.58 -5.66
CA ASP A 437 -14.06 -3.37 -5.22
C ASP A 437 -13.07 -2.36 -4.62
N ILE A 438 -12.08 -2.83 -3.86
CA ILE A 438 -10.99 -1.97 -3.32
C ILE A 438 -10.19 -1.35 -4.46
N ARG A 439 -9.83 -2.13 -5.48
CA ARG A 439 -9.11 -1.65 -6.66
C ARG A 439 -9.92 -0.62 -7.45
N ALA A 440 -11.19 -0.90 -7.68
CA ALA A 440 -12.10 0.02 -8.37
C ALA A 440 -12.26 1.33 -7.56
N TYR A 441 -12.47 1.22 -6.25
CA TYR A 441 -12.53 2.36 -5.34
C TYR A 441 -11.25 3.20 -5.37
N CYS A 442 -10.07 2.56 -5.36
CA CYS A 442 -8.80 3.28 -5.48
C CYS A 442 -8.71 4.08 -6.78
N ALA A 443 -9.08 3.46 -7.90
CA ALA A 443 -9.11 4.13 -9.20
C ALA A 443 -10.04 5.35 -9.20
N ASP A 444 -11.26 5.20 -8.67
CA ASP A 444 -12.25 6.28 -8.57
C ASP A 444 -11.76 7.41 -7.66
N GLN A 445 -11.20 7.08 -6.49
CA GLN A 445 -10.68 8.11 -5.56
C GLN A 445 -9.52 8.91 -6.15
N LEU A 446 -8.66 8.29 -6.95
CA LEU A 446 -7.58 8.99 -7.66
C LEU A 446 -8.12 10.01 -8.67
N THR A 447 -9.28 9.78 -9.25
CA THR A 447 -9.92 10.74 -10.18
C THR A 447 -10.40 12.02 -9.49
N THR A 448 -10.58 11.98 -8.17
CA THR A 448 -10.98 13.15 -7.38
C THR A 448 -9.81 14.06 -7.02
N LEU A 449 -8.57 13.61 -7.20
CA LEU A 449 -7.38 14.42 -6.91
C LEU A 449 -7.01 15.30 -8.10
N TRP A 450 -6.55 16.52 -7.82
CA TRP A 450 -6.07 17.44 -8.85
C TRP A 450 -4.91 16.84 -9.65
N PRO A 451 -4.83 17.09 -10.95
CA PRO A 451 -3.70 16.64 -11.77
C PRO A 451 -2.34 17.07 -11.20
N GLU A 452 -2.28 18.23 -10.53
CA GLU A 452 -1.09 18.79 -9.91
C GLU A 452 -0.60 17.94 -8.74
N VAL A 453 -1.48 17.38 -7.92
CA VAL A 453 -1.15 16.45 -6.82
C VAL A 453 -0.62 15.13 -7.37
N LEU A 454 -1.10 14.74 -8.53
CA LEU A 454 -0.75 13.49 -9.17
C LEU A 454 0.59 13.54 -9.95
N ARG A 455 1.30 14.65 -10.04
CA ARG A 455 2.58 14.76 -10.77
C ARG A 455 3.65 13.85 -10.17
N PHE A 456 4.55 13.35 -11.01
CA PHE A 456 5.72 12.57 -10.57
C PHE A 456 6.83 13.46 -10.00
N ASP A 457 6.98 14.64 -10.58
CA ASP A 457 7.99 15.61 -10.21
C ASP A 457 7.28 16.91 -9.78
N TYR A 458 7.68 17.47 -8.64
CA TYR A 458 7.11 18.69 -8.06
C TYR A 458 5.56 18.62 -7.96
N PRO A 459 5.00 17.60 -7.29
CA PRO A 459 3.56 17.57 -7.05
C PRO A 459 3.14 18.76 -6.19
N HIS A 460 1.90 19.22 -6.40
CA HIS A 460 1.31 20.19 -5.50
C HIS A 460 1.09 19.55 -4.12
N ASN A 461 1.45 20.26 -3.06
CA ASN A 461 1.15 19.83 -1.71
C ASN A 461 -0.36 19.94 -1.46
N TYR A 462 -0.99 18.80 -1.21
CA TYR A 462 -2.39 18.75 -0.84
C TYR A 462 -2.59 19.36 0.56
N TYR A 463 -3.71 20.04 0.76
CA TYR A 463 -4.00 20.71 2.04
C TYR A 463 -4.46 19.70 3.08
N VAL A 464 -3.74 19.61 4.20
CA VAL A 464 -4.09 18.80 5.38
C VAL A 464 -4.04 19.74 6.59
N ASP A 465 -5.19 20.23 6.98
CA ASP A 465 -5.32 21.29 7.96
C ASP A 465 -5.91 20.77 9.30
N LEU A 466 -5.70 21.50 10.37
CA LEU A 466 -6.24 21.18 11.69
C LEU A 466 -7.43 22.07 12.02
N SER A 467 -8.39 21.53 12.80
CA SER A 467 -9.43 22.37 13.40
C SER A 467 -8.81 23.38 14.37
N GLU A 468 -9.44 24.53 14.52
CA GLU A 468 -8.99 25.57 15.45
C GLU A 468 -8.86 25.02 16.88
N LYS A 469 -9.81 24.18 17.31
CA LYS A 469 -9.77 23.55 18.64
C LYS A 469 -8.57 22.61 18.79
N LEU A 470 -8.34 21.74 17.80
CA LEU A 470 -7.22 20.81 17.84
C LEU A 470 -5.89 21.55 17.77
N LEU A 471 -5.76 22.56 16.91
CA LEU A 471 -4.56 23.39 16.80
C LEU A 471 -4.26 24.10 18.13
N LYS A 472 -5.28 24.66 18.79
CA LYS A 472 -5.14 25.29 20.10
C LYS A 472 -4.61 24.29 21.15
N ILE A 473 -5.21 23.11 21.26
CA ILE A 473 -4.75 22.06 22.19
C ILE A 473 -3.29 21.71 21.91
N LYS A 474 -2.92 21.53 20.65
CA LYS A 474 -1.54 21.24 20.25
C LYS A 474 -0.56 22.33 20.69
N LEU A 475 -0.90 23.60 20.44
CA LEU A 475 -0.06 24.74 20.81
C LEU A 475 0.05 24.92 22.34
N ASP A 476 -1.05 24.73 23.07
CA ASP A 476 -1.05 24.81 24.53
C ASP A 476 -0.13 23.75 25.14
N LEU A 477 -0.15 22.51 24.63
CA LEU A 477 0.73 21.43 25.09
C LEU A 477 2.21 21.69 24.74
N LEU A 478 2.50 22.23 23.58
CA LEU A 478 3.86 22.60 23.18
C LEU A 478 4.42 23.71 24.08
N ASN A 479 3.60 24.73 24.38
CA ASN A 479 3.97 25.84 25.26
C ASN A 479 4.16 25.39 26.73
N ALA A 480 3.36 24.43 27.21
CA ALA A 480 3.49 23.87 28.56
C ALA A 480 4.77 23.02 28.69
N GLY A 481 5.06 22.17 27.70
CA GLY A 481 6.26 21.31 27.71
C GLY A 481 7.57 22.10 27.60
N GLY A 482 7.57 23.24 26.90
CA GLY A 482 8.72 24.13 26.83
C GLY A 482 9.07 24.81 28.18
N LYS A 483 8.09 24.95 29.08
CA LYS A 483 8.28 25.52 30.41
C LYS A 483 8.80 24.54 31.46
N SER A 484 8.65 23.23 31.23
CA SER A 484 9.09 22.19 32.18
C SER A 484 10.54 21.75 32.01
N GLN A 485 11.28 22.30 31.03
CA GLN A 485 12.68 22.01 30.75
C GLN A 485 13.63 23.17 31.08
N GLY A 486 13.15 24.23 31.74
CA GLY A 486 13.93 25.39 32.22
C GLY A 486 14.19 25.35 33.73
#